data_d6db4dc408d99daa3f78f909dc23f300
#
_entry.id   d6db4dc408d99daa3f78f909dc23f300
#
_cell.length_a   1.000
_cell.length_b   1.000
_cell.length_c   1.000
_cell.angle_alpha   90.00
_cell.angle_beta   90.00
_cell.angle_gamma   90.00
#
_symmetry.space_group_name_H-M   'P 1'
#
loop_
_entity.id
_entity.type
_entity.pdbx_description
1 polymer ?
#
loop_
_entity_poly.entity_id
_entity_poly.type
_entity_poly.pdbx_seq_one_letter_code
_entity_poly.pdbx_strand_id
1 'polypeptide(L)'
;LAGYLPNDEVIRGLRLLVRDGRMSPPQYVMGTTMGLLFEQIDSQPSSLGEITLRRRRIPALGDRDIYEVKLGEEFLMSSMFVDAEVALADLGLNAVEGEQLKVVVGGLGLGYTAEAALKHERVSELLVVDALDTVIHWHQQEKVPLGKVLNADPRCRYVLGSFFDLAVSESGFDTETPGRVFDAILLDIDHSPRALLNESNASFYNAESLGGMAAHLRPGGVFPMWSNDPPDEPFMDVLRTLFTDVDAKVVSFYNPFQNRESTNTVFLARKPLS
;
A
#
# COMPACT_ATOMS: atom_id res chain seq x y z
N LEU A 1 -7.50 7.29 -12.37
CA LEU A 1 -8.75 7.84 -11.75
C LEU A 1 -9.98 6.94 -11.91
N ALA A 2 -9.88 5.72 -12.41
CA ALA A 2 -11.04 4.86 -12.70
C ALA A 2 -11.34 3.78 -11.66
N GLY A 3 -10.51 3.57 -10.65
CA GLY A 3 -10.69 2.48 -9.67
C GLY A 3 -11.23 2.90 -8.31
N TYR A 4 -10.89 4.09 -7.86
CA TYR A 4 -11.37 4.63 -6.59
C TYR A 4 -12.46 5.67 -6.84
N LEU A 5 -13.67 5.43 -6.34
CA LEU A 5 -14.65 6.51 -6.22
C LEU A 5 -14.15 7.47 -5.14
N PRO A 6 -14.04 8.77 -5.43
CA PRO A 6 -13.91 9.77 -4.39
C PRO A 6 -15.04 9.57 -3.37
N ASN A 7 -14.77 9.81 -2.10
CA ASN A 7 -15.74 9.69 -1.00
C ASN A 7 -17.08 10.38 -1.30
N ASP A 8 -17.08 11.45 -2.10
CA ASP A 8 -18.26 12.21 -2.51
C ASP A 8 -19.23 11.43 -3.40
N GLU A 9 -18.78 10.50 -4.24
CA GLU A 9 -19.69 9.70 -5.07
C GLU A 9 -20.33 8.56 -4.29
N VAL A 10 -19.59 7.95 -3.34
CA VAL A 10 -20.17 6.97 -2.41
C VAL A 10 -21.18 7.64 -1.50
N ILE A 11 -20.88 8.84 -0.99
CA ILE A 11 -21.80 9.67 -0.17
C ILE A 11 -22.97 10.17 -1.01
N ARG A 12 -22.76 10.56 -2.28
CA ARG A 12 -23.84 10.91 -3.21
C ARG A 12 -24.72 9.71 -3.53
N GLY A 13 -24.16 8.54 -3.77
CA GLY A 13 -24.93 7.31 -4.00
C GLY A 13 -25.80 6.95 -2.80
N LEU A 14 -25.28 7.04 -1.58
CA LEU A 14 -26.03 6.84 -0.34
C LEU A 14 -27.10 7.95 -0.12
N ARG A 15 -26.79 9.22 -0.42
CA ARG A 15 -27.76 10.34 -0.34
C ARG A 15 -28.89 10.19 -1.37
N LEU A 16 -28.62 9.67 -2.56
CA LEU A 16 -29.64 9.38 -3.57
C LEU A 16 -30.57 8.24 -3.12
N LEU A 17 -30.02 7.17 -2.54
CA LEU A 17 -30.81 6.06 -2.01
C LEU A 17 -31.74 6.46 -0.87
N VAL A 18 -31.29 7.38 -0.01
CA VAL A 18 -32.13 7.97 1.06
C VAL A 18 -33.19 8.93 0.49
N ARG A 19 -32.82 9.71 -0.55
CA ARG A 19 -33.74 10.69 -1.17
C ARG A 19 -34.85 10.01 -2.00
N ASP A 20 -34.57 8.87 -2.59
CA ASP A 20 -35.52 8.10 -3.41
C ASP A 20 -36.43 7.18 -2.58
N GLY A 21 -36.44 7.30 -1.24
CA GLY A 21 -37.28 6.50 -0.34
C GLY A 21 -36.95 5.00 -0.32
N ARG A 22 -35.81 4.59 -0.88
CA ARG A 22 -35.36 3.21 -0.87
C ARG A 22 -34.66 2.79 0.42
N MET A 23 -34.32 3.77 1.28
CA MET A 23 -33.83 3.56 2.63
C MET A 23 -34.46 4.58 3.55
N SER A 24 -35.07 4.13 4.65
CA SER A 24 -35.49 5.00 5.73
C SER A 24 -34.28 5.51 6.50
N PRO A 25 -34.30 6.78 7.01
CA PRO A 25 -33.26 7.24 7.92
C PRO A 25 -33.19 6.30 9.13
N PRO A 26 -32.00 6.05 9.69
CA PRO A 26 -31.84 5.12 10.81
C PRO A 26 -32.72 5.57 11.97
N GLN A 27 -33.74 4.76 12.29
CA GLN A 27 -34.49 4.90 13.51
C GLN A 27 -33.61 4.38 14.65
N TYR A 28 -33.37 5.21 15.64
CA TYR A 28 -32.74 4.81 16.91
C TYR A 28 -33.67 3.82 17.62
N VAL A 29 -33.40 2.52 17.44
CA VAL A 29 -34.04 1.48 18.27
C VAL A 29 -33.10 1.24 19.45
N MET A 30 -33.53 1.69 20.63
CA MET A 30 -32.92 1.29 21.90
C MET A 30 -33.13 -0.22 22.10
N GLY A 31 -32.02 -0.97 22.18
CA GLY A 31 -32.05 -2.31 22.76
C GLY A 31 -31.61 -3.47 21.86
N THR A 32 -30.48 -3.33 21.19
CA THR A 32 -29.56 -4.44 20.81
C THR A 32 -28.22 -3.78 20.50
N THR A 33 -27.13 -4.42 20.82
CA THR A 33 -25.76 -3.93 20.58
C THR A 33 -25.50 -3.83 19.07
N MET A 34 -26.12 -2.86 18.39
CA MET A 34 -25.71 -2.47 17.04
C MET A 34 -24.37 -1.78 17.18
N GLY A 35 -23.31 -2.47 16.77
CA GLY A 35 -21.98 -1.88 16.67
C GLY A 35 -22.03 -0.58 15.85
N LEU A 36 -21.21 0.40 16.21
CA LEU A 36 -21.12 1.67 15.51
C LEU A 36 -20.90 1.41 14.02
N LEU A 37 -21.79 1.97 13.16
CA LEU A 37 -21.64 1.88 11.71
C LEU A 37 -20.46 2.70 11.18
N PHE A 38 -20.00 3.67 11.99
CA PHE A 38 -18.87 4.53 11.71
C PHE A 38 -18.16 4.91 13.01
N GLU A 39 -16.84 4.86 13.01
CA GLU A 39 -15.99 5.29 14.10
C GLU A 39 -14.71 5.92 13.52
N GLN A 40 -14.36 7.11 13.97
CA GLN A 40 -13.03 7.66 13.81
C GLN A 40 -12.17 7.13 14.97
N ILE A 41 -11.25 6.21 14.66
CA ILE A 41 -10.40 5.56 15.66
C ILE A 41 -9.31 6.51 16.14
N ASP A 42 -8.70 7.25 15.21
CA ASP A 42 -7.64 8.22 15.49
C ASP A 42 -7.58 9.30 14.42
N SER A 43 -7.05 10.47 14.77
CA SER A 43 -6.72 11.55 13.84
C SER A 43 -5.58 12.35 14.44
N GLN A 44 -4.50 12.50 13.66
CA GLN A 44 -3.26 13.15 14.09
C GLN A 44 -2.73 14.08 13.00
N PRO A 45 -2.13 15.20 13.37
CA PRO A 45 -1.38 16.00 12.42
C PRO A 45 -0.11 15.23 11.99
N SER A 46 0.26 15.36 10.71
CA SER A 46 1.50 14.82 10.16
C SER A 46 2.20 15.87 9.29
N SER A 47 3.43 15.54 8.85
CA SER A 47 4.18 16.39 7.91
C SER A 47 3.50 16.55 6.54
N LEU A 48 2.60 15.65 6.19
CA LEU A 48 1.86 15.64 4.92
C LEU A 48 0.41 16.15 5.06
N GLY A 49 -0.04 16.48 6.28
CA GLY A 49 -1.40 16.88 6.60
C GLY A 49 -2.02 16.06 7.73
N GLU A 50 -3.29 16.24 8.00
CA GLU A 50 -4.00 15.46 9.01
C GLU A 50 -4.22 14.03 8.51
N ILE A 51 -3.68 13.03 9.22
CA ILE A 51 -3.92 11.62 8.92
C ILE A 51 -4.97 11.04 9.85
N THR A 52 -5.95 10.34 9.29
CA THR A 52 -7.11 9.81 10.00
C THR A 52 -7.25 8.32 9.74
N LEU A 53 -7.41 7.55 10.83
CA LEU A 53 -7.82 6.15 10.80
C LEU A 53 -9.29 6.07 11.21
N ARG A 54 -10.10 5.43 10.38
CA ARG A 54 -11.51 5.21 10.66
C ARG A 54 -11.92 3.78 10.38
N ARG A 55 -12.99 3.37 11.06
CA ARG A 55 -13.64 2.08 10.85
C ARG A 55 -15.09 2.32 10.49
N ARG A 56 -15.58 1.58 9.53
CA ARG A 56 -17.00 1.58 9.21
C ARG A 56 -17.50 0.19 8.87
N ARG A 57 -18.82 0.03 8.96
CA ARG A 57 -19.51 -1.18 8.59
C ARG A 57 -20.60 -0.83 7.59
N ILE A 58 -20.63 -1.53 6.47
CA ILE A 58 -21.61 -1.32 5.41
C ILE A 58 -22.50 -2.56 5.33
N PRO A 59 -23.75 -2.51 5.87
CA PRO A 59 -24.62 -3.68 5.96
C PRO A 59 -24.88 -4.35 4.60
N ALA A 60 -24.95 -3.57 3.52
CA ALA A 60 -25.18 -4.08 2.17
C ALA A 60 -24.02 -4.94 1.62
N LEU A 61 -22.83 -4.86 2.24
CA LEU A 61 -21.60 -5.57 1.81
C LEU A 61 -21.18 -6.66 2.80
N GLY A 62 -22.08 -7.04 3.69
CA GLY A 62 -21.81 -7.97 4.78
C GLY A 62 -21.49 -7.25 6.10
N ASP A 63 -21.51 -8.00 7.18
CA ASP A 63 -21.36 -7.47 8.54
C ASP A 63 -19.88 -7.51 9.00
N ARG A 64 -18.97 -6.94 8.18
CA ARG A 64 -17.55 -6.86 8.48
C ARG A 64 -17.11 -5.40 8.68
N ASP A 65 -16.12 -5.20 9.53
CA ASP A 65 -15.49 -3.91 9.72
C ASP A 65 -14.54 -3.61 8.54
N ILE A 66 -14.66 -2.40 8.03
CA ILE A 66 -13.83 -1.86 6.96
C ILE A 66 -13.01 -0.74 7.57
N TYR A 67 -11.69 -0.87 7.52
CA TYR A 67 -10.75 0.16 7.97
C TYR A 67 -10.32 1.00 6.78
N GLU A 68 -10.19 2.29 7.02
CA GLU A 68 -9.84 3.27 5.99
C GLU A 68 -8.84 4.28 6.54
N VAL A 69 -7.87 4.66 5.72
CA VAL A 69 -6.89 5.70 6.01
C VAL A 69 -7.12 6.87 5.07
N LYS A 70 -7.16 8.08 5.63
CA LYS A 70 -7.24 9.35 4.90
C LYS A 70 -6.08 10.26 5.26
N LEU A 71 -5.64 11.06 4.30
CA LEU A 71 -4.71 12.17 4.50
C LEU A 71 -5.41 13.47 4.07
N GLY A 72 -5.83 14.28 5.04
CA GLY A 72 -6.74 15.38 4.80
C GLY A 72 -8.03 14.90 4.14
N GLU A 73 -8.35 15.45 2.98
CA GLU A 73 -9.51 15.00 2.19
C GLU A 73 -9.21 13.80 1.28
N GLU A 74 -7.94 13.46 1.09
CA GLU A 74 -7.55 12.36 0.23
C GLU A 74 -7.76 11.01 0.89
N PHE A 75 -8.32 10.08 0.13
CA PHE A 75 -8.52 8.70 0.56
C PHE A 75 -7.32 7.88 0.12
N LEU A 76 -6.55 7.36 1.08
CA LEU A 76 -5.34 6.61 0.77
C LEU A 76 -5.64 5.15 0.49
N MET A 77 -6.30 4.47 1.43
CA MET A 77 -6.55 3.04 1.28
C MET A 77 -7.71 2.53 2.13
N SER A 78 -8.17 1.31 1.83
CA SER A 78 -9.21 0.59 2.56
C SER A 78 -8.87 -0.89 2.70
N SER A 79 -9.23 -1.47 3.82
CA SER A 79 -9.17 -2.93 4.02
C SER A 79 -10.17 -3.72 3.16
N MET A 80 -10.92 -3.06 2.30
CA MET A 80 -11.91 -3.68 1.44
C MET A 80 -11.31 -4.24 0.14
N PHE A 81 -10.33 -3.53 -0.40
CA PHE A 81 -9.65 -3.89 -1.65
C PHE A 81 -8.17 -4.03 -1.35
N VAL A 82 -7.70 -5.25 -1.30
CA VAL A 82 -6.31 -5.58 -0.93
C VAL A 82 -5.65 -6.54 -1.94
N ASP A 83 -6.38 -6.86 -3.01
CA ASP A 83 -5.95 -7.84 -4.00
C ASP A 83 -4.64 -7.42 -4.67
N ALA A 84 -4.47 -6.13 -4.91
CA ALA A 84 -3.29 -5.61 -5.59
C ALA A 84 -2.07 -5.51 -4.66
N GLU A 85 -2.26 -5.18 -3.38
CA GLU A 85 -1.21 -5.21 -2.36
C GLU A 85 -0.70 -6.64 -2.13
N VAL A 86 -1.62 -7.62 -2.09
CA VAL A 86 -1.26 -9.04 -2.02
C VAL A 86 -0.53 -9.46 -3.29
N ALA A 87 -1.04 -9.09 -4.47
CA ALA A 87 -0.40 -9.41 -5.74
C ALA A 87 0.98 -8.76 -5.90
N LEU A 88 1.19 -7.55 -5.36
CA LEU A 88 2.49 -6.89 -5.34
C LEU A 88 3.55 -7.75 -4.65
N ALA A 89 3.22 -8.26 -3.45
CA ALA A 89 4.10 -9.14 -2.71
C ALA A 89 4.29 -10.48 -3.42
N ASP A 90 3.20 -11.14 -3.84
CA ASP A 90 3.26 -12.47 -4.44
C ASP A 90 4.01 -12.47 -5.77
N LEU A 91 3.68 -11.54 -6.68
CA LEU A 91 4.35 -11.45 -7.98
C LEU A 91 5.83 -11.08 -7.82
N GLY A 92 6.12 -10.13 -6.92
CA GLY A 92 7.49 -9.71 -6.64
C GLY A 92 8.33 -10.85 -6.07
N LEU A 93 7.86 -11.50 -5.02
CA LEU A 93 8.64 -12.54 -4.34
C LEU A 93 8.73 -13.85 -5.13
N ASN A 94 7.70 -14.17 -5.94
CA ASN A 94 7.79 -15.31 -6.87
C ASN A 94 8.79 -15.07 -8.01
N ALA A 95 9.08 -13.81 -8.33
CA ALA A 95 10.12 -13.47 -9.32
C ALA A 95 11.54 -13.55 -8.73
N VAL A 96 11.73 -13.62 -7.42
CA VAL A 96 13.05 -13.73 -6.77
C VAL A 96 13.45 -15.19 -6.63
N GLU A 97 14.70 -15.51 -6.95
CA GLU A 97 15.30 -16.82 -6.69
C GLU A 97 16.01 -16.85 -5.32
N GLY A 98 16.04 -18.02 -4.69
CA GLY A 98 16.76 -18.28 -3.44
C GLY A 98 15.86 -18.39 -2.21
N GLU A 99 16.51 -18.59 -1.09
CA GLU A 99 15.94 -18.73 0.25
C GLU A 99 16.51 -17.63 1.17
N GLN A 100 15.95 -17.45 2.34
CA GLN A 100 16.38 -16.44 3.32
C GLN A 100 16.34 -15.02 2.76
N LEU A 101 15.25 -14.70 2.05
CA LEU A 101 15.08 -13.43 1.36
C LEU A 101 15.00 -12.27 2.36
N LYS A 102 15.72 -11.20 2.03
CA LYS A 102 15.68 -9.92 2.74
C LYS A 102 14.88 -8.94 1.91
N VAL A 103 13.81 -8.42 2.47
CA VAL A 103 12.78 -7.67 1.75
C VAL A 103 12.58 -6.29 2.37
N VAL A 104 12.38 -5.28 1.53
CA VAL A 104 11.90 -3.97 1.92
C VAL A 104 10.49 -3.77 1.35
N VAL A 105 9.59 -3.23 2.15
CA VAL A 105 8.30 -2.68 1.71
C VAL A 105 8.30 -1.18 1.98
N GLY A 106 8.14 -0.37 0.97
CA GLY A 106 7.89 1.06 1.06
C GLY A 106 6.39 1.31 1.11
N GLY A 107 5.93 1.91 2.21
CA GLY A 107 4.52 2.10 2.54
C GLY A 107 3.99 1.01 3.46
N LEU A 108 3.58 1.40 4.68
CA LEU A 108 2.98 0.49 5.66
C LEU A 108 1.45 0.46 5.53
N GLY A 109 0.81 1.62 5.42
CA GLY A 109 -0.64 1.74 5.31
C GLY A 109 -1.38 0.90 6.35
N LEU A 110 -2.24 -0.03 5.92
CA LEU A 110 -2.92 -1.01 6.79
C LEU A 110 -2.15 -2.34 6.91
N GLY A 111 -0.99 -2.49 6.24
CA GLY A 111 -0.06 -3.61 6.40
C GLY A 111 -0.26 -4.79 5.46
N TYR A 112 -1.12 -4.70 4.45
CA TYR A 112 -1.48 -5.86 3.61
C TYR A 112 -0.32 -6.35 2.74
N THR A 113 0.46 -5.46 2.14
CA THR A 113 1.68 -5.82 1.40
C THR A 113 2.71 -6.50 2.30
N ALA A 114 2.91 -5.97 3.51
CA ALA A 114 3.84 -6.54 4.49
C ALA A 114 3.37 -7.93 4.97
N GLU A 115 2.08 -8.09 5.28
CA GLU A 115 1.51 -9.37 5.70
C GLU A 115 1.59 -10.42 4.59
N ALA A 116 1.30 -10.03 3.35
CA ALA A 116 1.44 -10.90 2.20
C ALA A 116 2.90 -11.34 2.00
N ALA A 117 3.86 -10.42 2.12
CA ALA A 117 5.28 -10.76 2.04
C ALA A 117 5.70 -11.76 3.12
N LEU A 118 5.21 -11.62 4.36
CA LEU A 118 5.53 -12.54 5.47
C LEU A 118 4.90 -13.94 5.32
N LYS A 119 3.88 -14.12 4.49
CA LYS A 119 3.33 -15.44 4.16
C LYS A 119 4.28 -16.29 3.30
N HIS A 120 5.24 -15.65 2.63
CA HIS A 120 6.28 -16.38 1.93
C HIS A 120 7.30 -16.91 2.95
N GLU A 121 7.37 -18.22 3.11
CA GLU A 121 8.28 -18.88 4.05
C GLU A 121 9.75 -18.59 3.74
N ARG A 122 10.07 -18.25 2.49
CA ARG A 122 11.41 -17.86 2.05
C ARG A 122 11.86 -16.49 2.56
N VAL A 123 10.96 -15.64 3.04
CA VAL A 123 11.31 -14.34 3.62
C VAL A 123 11.86 -14.56 5.03
N SER A 124 13.12 -14.16 5.24
CA SER A 124 13.79 -14.23 6.53
C SER A 124 13.81 -12.91 7.27
N GLU A 125 13.65 -11.81 6.56
CA GLU A 125 13.64 -10.46 7.14
C GLU A 125 12.81 -9.52 6.27
N LEU A 126 12.00 -8.68 6.92
CA LEU A 126 11.17 -7.68 6.30
C LEU A 126 11.35 -6.33 6.99
N LEU A 127 11.83 -5.33 6.24
CA LEU A 127 11.81 -3.93 6.65
C LEU A 127 10.60 -3.24 6.02
N VAL A 128 9.77 -2.61 6.84
CA VAL A 128 8.62 -1.83 6.37
C VAL A 128 8.89 -0.36 6.65
N VAL A 129 9.11 0.42 5.59
CA VAL A 129 9.46 1.83 5.66
C VAL A 129 8.20 2.67 5.51
N ASP A 130 7.96 3.57 6.46
CA ASP A 130 6.89 4.56 6.36
C ASP A 130 7.38 5.93 6.87
N ALA A 131 6.97 6.98 6.19
CA ALA A 131 7.31 8.35 6.56
C ALA A 131 6.44 8.89 7.71
N LEU A 132 5.31 8.25 7.97
CA LEU A 132 4.31 8.68 8.94
C LEU A 132 4.42 7.86 10.23
N ASP A 133 5.03 8.47 11.25
CA ASP A 133 5.15 7.89 12.59
C ASP A 133 3.80 7.43 13.16
N THR A 134 2.75 8.19 12.89
CA THR A 134 1.38 7.84 13.28
C THR A 134 0.93 6.48 12.72
N VAL A 135 1.26 6.16 11.47
CA VAL A 135 0.90 4.88 10.85
C VAL A 135 1.64 3.74 11.53
N ILE A 136 2.92 3.90 11.81
CA ILE A 136 3.72 2.93 12.57
C ILE A 136 3.13 2.74 13.97
N HIS A 137 2.79 3.82 14.67
CA HIS A 137 2.18 3.75 16.00
C HIS A 137 0.81 3.04 15.99
N TRP A 138 -0.01 3.19 14.96
CA TRP A 138 -1.27 2.45 14.84
C TRP A 138 -1.05 0.94 14.81
N HIS A 139 -0.01 0.48 14.11
CA HIS A 139 0.37 -0.93 14.09
C HIS A 139 0.90 -1.39 15.44
N GLN A 140 1.85 -0.64 16.03
CA GLN A 140 2.42 -0.96 17.33
C GLN A 140 1.37 -1.02 18.46
N GLN A 141 0.34 -0.16 18.39
CA GLN A 141 -0.78 -0.13 19.32
C GLN A 141 -1.94 -1.05 18.93
N GLU A 142 -1.80 -1.85 17.89
CA GLU A 142 -2.82 -2.79 17.40
C GLU A 142 -4.17 -2.12 17.08
N LYS A 143 -4.16 -0.83 16.68
CA LYS A 143 -5.35 -0.09 16.27
C LYS A 143 -5.86 -0.49 14.88
N VAL A 144 -5.00 -1.10 14.06
CA VAL A 144 -5.29 -1.57 12.70
C VAL A 144 -5.40 -3.10 12.65
N PRO A 145 -6.12 -3.67 11.67
CA PRO A 145 -6.40 -5.10 11.64
C PRO A 145 -5.16 -6.01 11.70
N LEU A 146 -4.08 -5.60 11.03
CA LEU A 146 -2.86 -6.38 10.92
C LEU A 146 -1.78 -6.01 11.96
N GLY A 147 -2.02 -5.00 12.82
CA GLY A 147 -1.04 -4.58 13.82
C GLY A 147 -0.52 -5.73 14.67
N LYS A 148 -1.44 -6.53 15.25
CA LYS A 148 -1.07 -7.69 16.05
C LYS A 148 -0.27 -8.74 15.28
N VAL A 149 -0.63 -8.99 14.03
CA VAL A 149 0.02 -10.00 13.19
C VAL A 149 1.45 -9.59 12.86
N LEU A 150 1.63 -8.34 12.43
CA LEU A 150 2.95 -7.81 12.06
C LEU A 150 3.87 -7.65 13.27
N ASN A 151 3.34 -7.20 14.41
CA ASN A 151 4.12 -7.07 15.66
C ASN A 151 4.58 -8.42 16.22
N ALA A 152 3.81 -9.49 15.99
CA ALA A 152 4.15 -10.82 16.48
C ALA A 152 5.19 -11.57 15.61
N ASP A 153 5.41 -11.13 14.38
CA ASP A 153 6.37 -11.78 13.48
C ASP A 153 7.78 -11.21 13.70
N PRO A 154 8.73 -12.01 14.21
CA PRO A 154 10.07 -11.54 14.51
C PRO A 154 10.88 -11.12 13.27
N ARG A 155 10.42 -11.45 12.07
CA ARG A 155 11.04 -11.06 10.81
C ARG A 155 10.69 -9.63 10.44
N CYS A 156 9.61 -9.05 10.99
CA CYS A 156 9.08 -7.74 10.63
C CYS A 156 9.68 -6.64 11.51
N ARG A 157 10.24 -5.60 10.86
CA ARG A 157 10.74 -4.41 11.53
C ARG A 157 10.26 -3.15 10.82
N TYR A 158 9.70 -2.20 11.58
CA TYR A 158 9.30 -0.90 11.05
C TYR A 158 10.50 0.06 11.02
N VAL A 159 10.60 0.83 9.96
CA VAL A 159 11.61 1.89 9.77
C VAL A 159 10.89 3.21 9.52
N LEU A 160 11.02 4.16 10.45
CA LEU A 160 10.51 5.51 10.26
C LEU A 160 11.45 6.29 9.33
N GLY A 161 10.95 6.72 8.18
CA GLY A 161 11.71 7.50 7.21
C GLY A 161 11.00 7.62 5.86
N SER A 162 11.41 8.60 5.06
CA SER A 162 10.97 8.70 3.67
C SER A 162 11.59 7.57 2.85
N PHE A 163 10.77 6.71 2.26
CA PHE A 163 11.25 5.67 1.35
C PHE A 163 12.10 6.26 0.22
N PHE A 164 11.64 7.37 -0.36
CA PHE A 164 12.28 7.99 -1.51
C PHE A 164 13.67 8.57 -1.17
N ASP A 165 13.80 9.17 0.02
CA ASP A 165 15.09 9.69 0.49
C ASP A 165 16.06 8.55 0.82
N LEU A 166 15.58 7.51 1.48
CA LEU A 166 16.39 6.32 1.80
C LEU A 166 16.81 5.58 0.54
N ALA A 167 15.95 5.49 -0.46
CA ALA A 167 16.21 4.81 -1.73
C ALA A 167 17.41 5.41 -2.50
N VAL A 168 17.63 6.71 -2.38
CA VAL A 168 18.74 7.40 -3.07
C VAL A 168 19.93 7.71 -2.16
N SER A 169 19.82 7.37 -0.87
CA SER A 169 20.92 7.60 0.10
C SER A 169 21.97 6.48 0.03
N GLU A 170 23.22 6.80 0.36
CA GLU A 170 24.28 5.80 0.47
C GLU A 170 24.02 4.77 1.59
N SER A 171 23.33 5.18 2.66
CA SER A 171 22.99 4.30 3.78
C SER A 171 21.87 3.30 3.46
N GLY A 172 20.98 3.62 2.52
CA GLY A 172 19.86 2.79 2.14
C GLY A 172 18.77 2.68 3.21
N PHE A 173 18.02 1.58 3.17
CA PHE A 173 16.80 1.40 3.96
C PHE A 173 17.04 0.92 5.39
N ASP A 174 18.22 0.37 5.69
CA ASP A 174 18.52 -0.17 7.03
C ASP A 174 19.46 0.75 7.80
N THR A 175 18.92 1.51 8.73
CA THR A 175 19.69 2.42 9.58
C THR A 175 20.63 1.70 10.55
N GLU A 176 20.37 0.41 10.86
CA GLU A 176 21.22 -0.40 11.75
C GLU A 176 22.37 -1.07 10.99
N THR A 177 22.18 -1.28 9.67
CA THR A 177 23.21 -1.88 8.80
C THR A 177 23.28 -1.07 7.49
N PRO A 178 23.88 0.13 7.53
CA PRO A 178 23.95 1.01 6.35
C PRO A 178 24.60 0.33 5.15
N GLY A 179 24.06 0.59 3.97
CA GLY A 179 24.58 0.09 2.69
C GLY A 179 24.31 -1.40 2.41
N ARG A 180 23.51 -2.09 3.25
CA ARG A 180 23.11 -3.47 2.97
C ARG A 180 22.22 -3.55 1.73
N VAL A 181 22.25 -4.69 1.07
CA VAL A 181 21.43 -4.97 -0.11
C VAL A 181 20.31 -5.98 0.20
N PHE A 182 19.26 -5.92 -0.60
CA PHE A 182 18.04 -6.70 -0.45
C PHE A 182 17.76 -7.56 -1.68
N ASP A 183 16.95 -8.58 -1.50
CA ASP A 183 16.48 -9.48 -2.55
C ASP A 183 15.29 -8.87 -3.30
N ALA A 184 14.43 -8.13 -2.58
CA ALA A 184 13.30 -7.43 -3.16
C ALA A 184 13.06 -6.08 -2.45
N ILE A 185 12.66 -5.07 -3.23
CA ILE A 185 12.22 -3.77 -2.73
C ILE A 185 10.86 -3.50 -3.34
N LEU A 186 9.79 -3.64 -2.56
CA LEU A 186 8.40 -3.46 -2.96
C LEU A 186 7.97 -2.02 -2.68
N LEU A 187 7.39 -1.33 -3.67
CA LEU A 187 6.93 0.05 -3.51
C LEU A 187 5.41 0.13 -3.58
N ASP A 188 4.79 0.59 -2.48
CA ASP A 188 3.36 0.70 -2.28
C ASP A 188 3.02 2.04 -1.59
N ILE A 189 3.32 3.16 -2.24
CA ILE A 189 3.14 4.51 -1.66
C ILE A 189 2.27 5.39 -2.56
N ASP A 190 2.78 5.77 -3.74
CA ASP A 190 2.08 6.67 -4.64
C ASP A 190 0.97 5.95 -5.42
N HIS A 191 -0.06 6.67 -5.82
CA HIS A 191 -1.15 6.08 -6.61
C HIS A 191 -0.68 5.58 -7.98
N SER A 192 0.32 6.26 -8.56
CA SER A 192 1.00 5.85 -9.79
C SER A 192 2.22 6.75 -10.02
N PRO A 193 3.11 6.45 -11.00
CA PRO A 193 4.18 7.36 -11.40
C PRO A 193 3.68 8.73 -11.88
N ARG A 194 2.37 8.87 -12.15
CA ARG A 194 1.71 10.11 -12.62
C ARG A 194 0.82 10.77 -11.58
N ALA A 195 0.46 10.05 -10.51
CA ALA A 195 -0.42 10.52 -9.45
C ALA A 195 0.26 10.28 -8.09
N LEU A 196 0.90 11.30 -7.58
CA LEU A 196 1.79 11.24 -6.42
C LEU A 196 1.06 11.69 -5.16
N LEU A 197 1.34 11.06 -4.02
CA LEU A 197 0.90 11.53 -2.71
C LEU A 197 1.56 12.86 -2.32
N ASN A 198 2.80 13.07 -2.77
CA ASN A 198 3.52 14.30 -2.58
C ASN A 198 4.29 14.64 -3.87
N GLU A 199 4.20 15.89 -4.33
CA GLU A 199 4.89 16.34 -5.54
C GLU A 199 6.41 16.13 -5.50
N SER A 200 7.02 16.13 -4.29
CA SER A 200 8.44 15.84 -4.13
C SER A 200 8.83 14.44 -4.59
N ASN A 201 7.89 13.47 -4.58
CA ASN A 201 8.13 12.10 -5.01
C ASN A 201 8.40 11.99 -6.52
N ALA A 202 8.03 13.04 -7.31
CA ALA A 202 8.26 13.06 -8.76
C ALA A 202 9.73 12.81 -9.14
N SER A 203 10.66 13.25 -8.30
CA SER A 203 12.10 13.07 -8.52
C SER A 203 12.55 11.60 -8.44
N PHE A 204 11.74 10.70 -7.89
CA PHE A 204 12.07 9.28 -7.79
C PHE A 204 11.86 8.53 -9.11
N TYR A 205 10.86 8.91 -9.92
CA TYR A 205 10.43 8.14 -11.10
C TYR A 205 11.26 8.44 -12.35
N ASN A 206 12.57 8.62 -12.19
CA ASN A 206 13.54 8.81 -13.25
C ASN A 206 14.71 7.83 -13.15
N ALA A 207 15.54 7.73 -14.20
CA ALA A 207 16.62 6.76 -14.28
C ALA A 207 17.71 6.98 -13.20
N GLU A 208 17.99 8.20 -12.79
CA GLU A 208 19.00 8.51 -11.78
C GLU A 208 18.58 7.98 -10.40
N SER A 209 17.40 8.36 -9.93
CA SER A 209 16.92 7.96 -8.61
C SER A 209 16.59 6.46 -8.54
N LEU A 210 16.00 5.89 -9.61
CA LEU A 210 15.80 4.45 -9.71
C LEU A 210 17.14 3.68 -9.74
N GLY A 211 18.18 4.26 -10.34
CA GLY A 211 19.55 3.73 -10.29
C GLY A 211 20.12 3.73 -8.87
N GLY A 212 19.88 4.80 -8.10
CA GLY A 212 20.23 4.88 -6.68
C GLY A 212 19.52 3.78 -5.87
N MET A 213 18.21 3.64 -6.04
CA MET A 213 17.44 2.55 -5.41
C MET A 213 17.95 1.17 -5.82
N ALA A 214 18.26 0.97 -7.10
CA ALA A 214 18.78 -0.31 -7.60
C ALA A 214 20.15 -0.68 -7.00
N ALA A 215 20.93 0.29 -6.49
CA ALA A 215 22.17 -0.01 -5.76
C ALA A 215 21.90 -0.83 -4.50
N HIS A 216 20.75 -0.69 -3.88
CA HIS A 216 20.33 -1.44 -2.69
C HIS A 216 19.70 -2.81 -3.00
N LEU A 217 19.55 -3.18 -4.28
CA LEU A 217 19.21 -4.54 -4.70
C LEU A 217 20.48 -5.35 -4.95
N ARG A 218 20.49 -6.63 -4.54
CA ARG A 218 21.53 -7.56 -5.02
C ARG A 218 21.39 -7.82 -6.53
N PRO A 219 22.43 -8.29 -7.21
CA PRO A 219 22.28 -8.79 -8.58
C PRO A 219 21.18 -9.85 -8.66
N GLY A 220 20.27 -9.75 -9.62
CA GLY A 220 19.08 -10.60 -9.75
C GLY A 220 17.94 -10.30 -8.78
N GLY A 221 18.09 -9.32 -7.89
CA GLY A 221 17.01 -8.83 -7.03
C GLY A 221 15.93 -8.11 -7.84
N VAL A 222 14.74 -7.95 -7.27
CA VAL A 222 13.58 -7.40 -7.97
C VAL A 222 13.03 -6.14 -7.31
N PHE A 223 12.50 -5.26 -8.15
CA PHE A 223 11.74 -4.07 -7.79
C PHE A 223 10.32 -4.21 -8.30
N PRO A 224 9.37 -4.71 -7.51
CA PRO A 224 7.94 -4.62 -7.80
C PRO A 224 7.38 -3.30 -7.31
N MET A 225 6.44 -2.70 -8.08
CA MET A 225 5.80 -1.43 -7.73
C MET A 225 4.30 -1.50 -8.05
N TRP A 226 3.48 -1.08 -7.10
CA TRP A 226 2.04 -0.94 -7.29
C TRP A 226 1.68 0.34 -8.06
N SER A 227 0.58 0.29 -8.79
CA SER A 227 -0.02 1.44 -9.45
C SER A 227 -1.53 1.26 -9.59
N ASN A 228 -2.28 2.33 -9.32
CA ASN A 228 -3.71 2.40 -9.58
C ASN A 228 -4.04 2.55 -11.07
N ASP A 229 -3.08 3.05 -11.87
CA ASP A 229 -3.25 3.31 -13.29
C ASP A 229 -2.96 2.04 -14.14
N PRO A 230 -3.47 1.98 -15.37
CA PRO A 230 -3.04 0.98 -16.35
C PRO A 230 -1.53 1.01 -16.59
N PRO A 231 -0.94 -0.04 -17.22
CA PRO A 231 0.47 -0.06 -17.57
C PRO A 231 0.93 1.24 -18.27
N ASP A 232 1.95 1.89 -17.71
CA ASP A 232 2.55 3.13 -18.22
C ASP A 232 3.82 2.80 -19.03
N GLU A 233 3.69 2.75 -20.33
CA GLU A 233 4.81 2.40 -21.22
C GLU A 233 5.99 3.39 -21.12
N PRO A 234 5.80 4.72 -21.03
CA PRO A 234 6.90 5.64 -20.77
C PRO A 234 7.66 5.35 -19.47
N PHE A 235 6.97 4.96 -18.41
CA PHE A 235 7.63 4.56 -17.16
C PHE A 235 8.36 3.21 -17.31
N MET A 236 7.76 2.25 -18.01
CA MET A 236 8.44 0.99 -18.32
C MET A 236 9.70 1.20 -19.16
N ASP A 237 9.72 2.19 -20.06
CA ASP A 237 10.93 2.54 -20.81
C ASP A 237 12.03 3.08 -19.89
N VAL A 238 11.69 3.87 -18.88
CA VAL A 238 12.66 4.27 -17.86
C VAL A 238 13.20 3.06 -17.11
N LEU A 239 12.33 2.14 -16.67
CA LEU A 239 12.77 0.90 -15.99
C LEU A 239 13.70 0.06 -16.87
N ARG A 240 13.43 -0.09 -18.18
CA ARG A 240 14.26 -0.85 -19.13
C ARG A 240 15.66 -0.29 -19.31
N THR A 241 15.91 0.96 -18.95
CA THR A 241 17.27 1.54 -18.99
C THR A 241 18.18 0.98 -17.88
N LEU A 242 17.61 0.44 -16.81
CA LEU A 242 18.32 0.01 -15.59
C LEU A 242 18.12 -1.46 -15.25
N PHE A 243 16.99 -2.03 -15.65
CA PHE A 243 16.54 -3.35 -15.26
C PHE A 243 16.32 -4.25 -16.47
N THR A 244 16.40 -5.56 -16.21
CA THR A 244 15.95 -6.62 -17.13
C THR A 244 14.58 -7.13 -16.70
N ASP A 245 13.96 -7.97 -17.52
CA ASP A 245 12.67 -8.63 -17.22
C ASP A 245 11.60 -7.62 -16.74
N VAL A 246 11.54 -6.45 -17.40
CA VAL A 246 10.55 -5.42 -17.10
C VAL A 246 9.19 -5.84 -17.64
N ASP A 247 8.21 -5.94 -16.76
CA ASP A 247 6.84 -6.36 -17.08
C ASP A 247 5.83 -5.55 -16.28
N ALA A 248 4.56 -5.57 -16.70
CA ALA A 248 3.44 -4.95 -16.00
C ALA A 248 2.26 -5.93 -15.96
N LYS A 249 1.87 -6.36 -14.78
CA LYS A 249 0.77 -7.29 -14.53
C LYS A 249 -0.48 -6.53 -14.12
N VAL A 250 -1.55 -6.69 -14.88
CA VAL A 250 -2.87 -6.15 -14.52
C VAL A 250 -3.52 -7.10 -13.51
N VAL A 251 -3.86 -6.57 -12.34
CA VAL A 251 -4.57 -7.27 -11.27
C VAL A 251 -6.03 -6.83 -11.28
N SER A 252 -6.95 -7.75 -11.50
CA SER A 252 -8.38 -7.49 -11.52
C SER A 252 -9.04 -7.94 -10.22
N PHE A 253 -9.96 -7.14 -9.71
CA PHE A 253 -10.78 -7.46 -8.54
C PHE A 253 -12.19 -6.90 -8.69
N TYR A 254 -13.17 -7.57 -8.06
CA TYR A 254 -14.55 -7.13 -8.12
C TYR A 254 -14.79 -5.91 -7.22
N ASN A 255 -15.36 -4.85 -7.79
CA ASN A 255 -15.75 -3.65 -7.06
C ASN A 255 -17.27 -3.62 -6.86
N PRO A 256 -17.78 -3.95 -5.65
CA PRO A 256 -19.22 -4.04 -5.40
C PRO A 256 -19.93 -2.68 -5.44
N PHE A 257 -19.21 -1.56 -5.26
CA PHE A 257 -19.80 -0.22 -5.37
C PHE A 257 -20.11 0.16 -6.81
N GLN A 258 -19.28 -0.31 -7.74
CA GLN A 258 -19.43 -0.07 -9.16
C GLN A 258 -20.15 -1.22 -9.87
N ASN A 259 -20.34 -2.35 -9.19
CA ASN A 259 -20.86 -3.59 -9.75
C ASN A 259 -20.14 -4.04 -11.02
N ARG A 260 -18.79 -3.93 -10.99
CA ARG A 260 -17.89 -4.30 -12.10
C ARG A 260 -16.50 -4.65 -11.59
N GLU A 261 -15.70 -5.22 -12.48
CA GLU A 261 -14.26 -5.37 -12.27
C GLU A 261 -13.58 -4.00 -12.23
N SER A 262 -12.65 -3.84 -11.30
CA SER A 262 -11.64 -2.77 -11.24
C SER A 262 -10.27 -3.39 -11.40
N THR A 263 -9.29 -2.59 -11.82
CA THR A 263 -7.93 -3.09 -12.07
C THR A 263 -6.89 -2.16 -11.46
N ASN A 264 -5.80 -2.77 -11.01
CA ASN A 264 -4.54 -2.10 -10.70
C ASN A 264 -3.41 -2.73 -11.51
N THR A 265 -2.24 -2.14 -11.47
CA THR A 265 -1.05 -2.65 -12.15
C THR A 265 0.05 -2.93 -11.13
N VAL A 266 0.75 -4.04 -11.29
CA VAL A 266 2.01 -4.33 -10.62
C VAL A 266 3.11 -4.33 -11.67
N PHE A 267 4.00 -3.34 -11.60
CA PHE A 267 5.24 -3.33 -12.38
C PHE A 267 6.24 -4.27 -11.74
N LEU A 268 7.00 -4.97 -12.55
CA LEU A 268 8.09 -5.85 -12.13
C LEU A 268 9.36 -5.47 -12.90
N ALA A 269 10.47 -5.34 -12.20
CA ALA A 269 11.76 -5.05 -12.80
C ALA A 269 12.87 -5.81 -12.06
N ARG A 270 13.76 -6.48 -12.78
CA ARG A 270 14.85 -7.26 -12.19
C ARG A 270 16.19 -6.54 -12.38
N LYS A 271 16.98 -6.41 -11.32
CA LYS A 271 18.37 -5.94 -11.43
C LYS A 271 19.19 -6.94 -12.23
N PRO A 272 19.99 -6.52 -13.23
CA PRO A 272 20.89 -7.41 -13.95
C PRO A 272 21.78 -8.22 -13.01
N LEU A 273 22.23 -9.41 -13.48
CA LEU A 273 23.12 -10.28 -12.72
C LEU A 273 24.57 -9.77 -12.67
N SER A 274 24.91 -8.87 -13.57
CA SER A 274 26.27 -8.27 -13.70
C SER A 274 26.16 -6.84 -14.17
#